data_768cf75b6f5e0864aca3d39302f470f6
#
_entry.id   768cf75b6f5e0864aca3d39302f470f6
#
_cell.length_a   1.000
_cell.length_b   1.000
_cell.length_c   1.000
_cell.angle_alpha   90.00
_cell.angle_beta   90.00
_cell.angle_gamma   90.00
#
_symmetry.space_group_name_H-M   'P 1'
#
loop_
_entity.id
_entity.type
_entity.pdbx_description
1 polymer ?
#
loop_
_entity_poly.entity_id
_entity_poly.type
_entity_poly.pdbx_seq_one_letter_code
_entity_poly.pdbx_strand_id
1 'polypeptide(L)'
;MQTFLPYPDFAATAAVLDPLRLGKQRVETLQVLRALTVPGYGWRNHPAVRMWTGYEEALVRYGLEICGHWCSMGRADTCSETMARELTERRGVGVPRSQELLGQAGELPPWLGDPGFHLSHRSSLLRKLPDHYRPIFGDEPDDLPYVWPASDRTPPPPPG
;
A
#
# COMPACT_ATOMS: atom_id res chain seq x y z
N MET A 1 -0.76 -10.13 6.12
CA MET A 1 -0.33 -8.76 5.80
C MET A 1 -0.39 -8.55 4.29
N GLN A 2 -0.95 -7.44 3.87
CA GLN A 2 -1.07 -7.08 2.45
C GLN A 2 -1.27 -5.57 2.32
N THR A 3 -0.81 -5.01 1.22
CA THR A 3 -1.22 -3.68 0.74
C THR A 3 -2.08 -3.90 -0.50
N PHE A 4 -3.40 -3.89 -0.34
CA PHE A 4 -4.31 -4.15 -1.46
C PHE A 4 -4.22 -3.04 -2.51
N LEU A 5 -3.99 -3.43 -3.74
CA LEU A 5 -3.90 -2.56 -4.92
C LEU A 5 -4.67 -3.17 -6.09
N PRO A 6 -6.03 -3.18 -6.02
CA PRO A 6 -6.83 -3.62 -7.16
C PRO A 6 -6.64 -2.73 -8.39
N TYR A 7 -6.15 -1.51 -8.19
CA TYR A 7 -5.83 -0.55 -9.26
C TYR A 7 -4.44 0.07 -9.03
N PRO A 8 -3.77 0.56 -10.08
CA PRO A 8 -2.53 1.31 -9.91
C PRO A 8 -2.72 2.64 -9.18
N ASP A 9 -3.85 3.30 -9.36
CA ASP A 9 -4.16 4.57 -8.71
C ASP A 9 -4.53 4.32 -7.25
N PHE A 10 -3.82 4.98 -6.32
CA PHE A 10 -4.01 4.79 -4.88
C PHE A 10 -5.37 5.30 -4.40
N ALA A 11 -5.81 6.44 -4.90
CA ALA A 11 -7.11 7.00 -4.53
C ALA A 11 -8.25 6.12 -5.04
N ALA A 12 -8.16 5.61 -6.27
CA ALA A 12 -9.15 4.69 -6.83
C ALA A 12 -9.22 3.38 -6.04
N THR A 13 -8.07 2.88 -5.60
CA THR A 13 -7.99 1.71 -4.71
C THR A 13 -8.72 1.97 -3.40
N ALA A 14 -8.44 3.09 -2.75
CA ALA A 14 -9.10 3.44 -1.49
C ALA A 14 -10.62 3.52 -1.64
N ALA A 15 -11.08 4.06 -2.76
CA ALA A 15 -12.51 4.27 -3.01
C ALA A 15 -13.31 2.98 -3.16
N VAL A 16 -12.67 1.86 -3.53
CA VAL A 16 -13.38 0.59 -3.76
C VAL A 16 -13.26 -0.42 -2.62
N LEU A 17 -12.31 -0.25 -1.70
CA LEU A 17 -12.15 -1.18 -0.60
C LEU A 17 -13.37 -1.14 0.33
N ASP A 18 -13.83 -2.33 0.75
CA ASP A 18 -14.89 -2.43 1.74
C ASP A 18 -14.43 -1.84 3.08
N PRO A 19 -15.37 -1.36 3.93
CA PRO A 19 -14.99 -0.65 5.17
C PRO A 19 -14.06 -1.43 6.10
N LEU A 20 -14.25 -2.75 6.22
CA LEU A 20 -13.39 -3.58 7.08
C LEU A 20 -11.95 -3.58 6.59
N ARG A 21 -11.74 -3.80 5.29
CA ARG A 21 -10.39 -3.84 4.71
C ARG A 21 -9.77 -2.46 4.62
N LEU A 22 -10.57 -1.44 4.31
CA LEU A 22 -10.10 -0.06 4.34
C LEU A 22 -9.53 0.30 5.72
N GLY A 23 -10.27 -0.03 6.79
CA GLY A 23 -9.82 0.21 8.16
C GLY A 23 -8.53 -0.54 8.49
N LYS A 24 -8.43 -1.81 8.11
CA LYS A 24 -7.24 -2.62 8.33
C LYS A 24 -6.03 -2.11 7.55
N GLN A 25 -6.23 -1.63 6.33
CA GLN A 25 -5.11 -1.13 5.51
C GLN A 25 -4.41 0.06 6.12
N ARG A 26 -5.08 0.90 6.88
CA ARG A 26 -4.45 1.99 7.62
C ARG A 26 -3.35 1.47 8.56
N VAL A 27 -3.69 0.45 9.33
CA VAL A 27 -2.79 -0.16 10.32
C VAL A 27 -1.72 -1.00 9.63
N GLU A 28 -2.10 -1.82 8.66
CA GLU A 28 -1.16 -2.69 7.94
C GLU A 28 -0.12 -1.88 7.18
N THR A 29 -0.49 -0.77 6.57
CA THR A 29 0.46 0.11 5.87
C THR A 29 1.49 0.69 6.84
N LEU A 30 1.06 1.11 8.03
CA LEU A 30 1.98 1.55 9.08
C LEU A 30 2.93 0.43 9.51
N GLN A 31 2.41 -0.79 9.64
CA GLN A 31 3.25 -1.95 9.96
C GLN A 31 4.29 -2.24 8.87
N VAL A 32 3.90 -2.13 7.60
CA VAL A 32 4.83 -2.29 6.47
C VAL A 32 5.92 -1.21 6.52
N LEU A 33 5.55 0.05 6.76
CA LEU A 33 6.52 1.14 6.90
C LEU A 33 7.52 0.85 8.03
N ARG A 34 7.03 0.40 9.18
CA ARG A 34 7.90 0.06 10.32
C ARG A 34 8.80 -1.12 10.01
N ALA A 35 8.30 -2.13 9.31
CA ALA A 35 9.11 -3.27 8.89
C ALA A 35 10.25 -2.85 7.95
N LEU A 36 10.05 -1.82 7.13
CA LEU A 36 11.06 -1.27 6.23
C LEU A 36 12.06 -0.35 6.93
N THR A 37 11.64 0.32 8.01
CA THR A 37 12.40 1.45 8.57
C THR A 37 12.93 1.21 9.99
N VAL A 38 12.39 0.26 10.72
CA VAL A 38 12.80 -0.04 12.11
C VAL A 38 13.68 -1.28 12.11
N PRO A 39 14.96 -1.18 12.52
CA PRO A 39 15.83 -2.35 12.62
C PRO A 39 15.24 -3.41 13.56
N GLY A 40 15.25 -4.67 13.13
CA GLY A 40 14.77 -5.78 13.94
C GLY A 40 13.25 -5.92 14.06
N TYR A 41 12.49 -5.05 13.39
CA TYR A 41 11.03 -5.17 13.38
C TYR A 41 10.60 -6.48 12.71
N GLY A 42 9.55 -7.09 13.23
CA GLY A 42 8.98 -8.29 12.63
C GLY A 42 8.46 -8.03 11.21
N TRP A 43 8.18 -9.09 10.45
CA TRP A 43 7.61 -9.03 9.10
C TRP A 43 8.54 -8.49 8.01
N ARG A 44 9.76 -8.03 8.31
CA ARG A 44 10.68 -7.42 7.32
C ARG A 44 10.99 -8.33 6.13
N ASN A 45 10.87 -9.64 6.27
CA ASN A 45 11.10 -10.60 5.20
C ASN A 45 9.81 -11.00 4.47
N HIS A 46 8.66 -10.48 4.89
CA HIS A 46 7.39 -10.78 4.25
C HIS A 46 7.34 -10.17 2.84
N PRO A 47 6.84 -10.90 1.84
CA PRO A 47 6.79 -10.36 0.46
C PRO A 47 6.05 -9.04 0.33
N ALA A 48 4.99 -8.82 1.11
CA ALA A 48 4.24 -7.57 1.11
C ALA A 48 5.06 -6.37 1.62
N VAL A 49 6.12 -6.62 2.39
CA VAL A 49 7.06 -5.60 2.84
C VAL A 49 8.17 -5.40 1.83
N ARG A 50 8.79 -6.50 1.39
CA ARG A 50 9.97 -6.45 0.52
C ARG A 50 9.71 -5.77 -0.82
N MET A 51 8.50 -5.89 -1.35
CA MET A 51 8.14 -5.25 -2.62
C MET A 51 8.21 -3.72 -2.58
N TRP A 52 8.08 -3.11 -1.39
CA TRP A 52 8.15 -1.67 -1.20
C TRP A 52 9.55 -1.15 -0.86
N THR A 53 10.56 -2.00 -0.73
CA THR A 53 11.93 -1.60 -0.36
C THR A 53 12.43 -0.45 -1.25
N GLY A 54 12.85 0.66 -0.65
CA GLY A 54 13.33 1.84 -1.35
C GLY A 54 12.23 2.77 -1.86
N TYR A 55 10.96 2.44 -1.61
CA TYR A 55 9.79 3.22 -2.05
C TYR A 55 8.91 3.62 -0.85
N GLU A 56 9.55 3.95 0.27
CA GLU A 56 8.83 4.26 1.52
C GLU A 56 7.93 5.49 1.38
N GLU A 57 8.34 6.49 0.61
CA GLU A 57 7.50 7.67 0.35
C GLU A 57 6.23 7.30 -0.42
N ALA A 58 6.36 6.47 -1.44
CA ALA A 58 5.20 5.98 -2.21
C ALA A 58 4.26 5.16 -1.34
N LEU A 59 4.81 4.32 -0.46
CA LEU A 59 4.03 3.53 0.50
C LEU A 59 3.22 4.45 1.43
N VAL A 60 3.86 5.48 1.97
CA VAL A 60 3.16 6.45 2.84
C VAL A 60 2.09 7.19 2.06
N ARG A 61 2.36 7.59 0.81
CA ARG A 61 1.31 8.20 -0.03
C ARG A 61 0.11 7.26 -0.21
N TYR A 62 0.36 5.98 -0.47
CA TYR A 62 -0.70 4.97 -0.48
C TYR A 62 -1.49 4.99 0.84
N GLY A 63 -0.81 4.94 1.96
CA GLY A 63 -1.44 4.96 3.27
C GLY A 63 -2.25 6.23 3.54
N LEU A 64 -1.76 7.39 3.09
CA LEU A 64 -2.47 8.65 3.23
C LEU A 64 -3.77 8.68 2.42
N GLU A 65 -3.78 8.09 1.22
CA GLU A 65 -5.01 7.98 0.43
C GLU A 65 -6.02 7.05 1.11
N ILE A 66 -5.55 5.93 1.67
CA ILE A 66 -6.39 5.02 2.47
C ILE A 66 -7.00 5.75 3.67
N CYS A 67 -6.17 6.42 4.46
CA CYS A 67 -6.61 7.14 5.65
C CYS A 67 -7.54 8.31 5.30
N GLY A 68 -7.26 9.01 4.20
CA GLY A 68 -8.08 10.13 3.74
C GLY A 68 -9.50 9.67 3.37
N HIS A 69 -9.62 8.55 2.67
CA HIS A 69 -10.93 7.99 2.32
C HIS A 69 -11.68 7.53 3.58
N TRP A 70 -10.98 6.89 4.52
CA TRP A 70 -11.54 6.50 5.81
C TRP A 70 -12.11 7.70 6.56
N CYS A 71 -11.36 8.80 6.63
CA CYS A 71 -11.81 10.03 7.27
C CYS A 71 -13.00 10.66 6.55
N SER A 72 -13.06 10.57 5.21
CA SER A 72 -14.18 11.10 4.43
C SER A 72 -15.50 10.40 4.75
N MET A 73 -15.44 9.20 5.33
CA MET A 73 -16.60 8.46 5.81
C MET A 73 -17.02 8.85 7.24
N GLY A 74 -16.43 9.90 7.80
CA GLY A 74 -16.73 10.39 9.15
C GLY A 74 -16.03 9.62 10.26
N ARG A 75 -14.97 8.87 9.96
CA ARG A 75 -14.25 8.05 10.93
C ARG A 75 -12.94 8.70 11.32
N ALA A 76 -12.49 8.45 12.57
CA ALA A 76 -11.24 8.99 13.10
C ALA A 76 -10.05 8.14 12.67
N ASP A 77 -8.90 8.80 12.46
CA ASP A 77 -7.65 8.16 12.09
C ASP A 77 -6.46 8.84 12.76
N THR A 78 -5.51 8.05 13.24
CA THR A 78 -4.23 8.54 13.76
C THR A 78 -3.04 7.95 12.98
N CYS A 79 -3.30 7.00 12.08
CA CYS A 79 -2.23 6.32 11.34
C CYS A 79 -1.56 7.24 10.33
N SER A 80 -2.31 8.16 9.71
CA SER A 80 -1.75 9.09 8.72
C SER A 80 -0.66 9.98 9.31
N GLU A 81 -0.94 10.61 10.45
CA GLU A 81 0.04 11.45 11.13
C GLU A 81 1.26 10.65 11.57
N THR A 82 1.04 9.45 12.10
CA THR A 82 2.11 8.56 12.54
C THR A 82 3.01 8.16 11.38
N MET A 83 2.43 7.76 10.25
CA MET A 83 3.21 7.37 9.06
C MET A 83 4.04 8.54 8.53
N ALA A 84 3.44 9.72 8.39
CA ALA A 84 4.15 10.90 7.89
C ALA A 84 5.31 11.29 8.82
N ARG A 85 5.08 11.28 10.13
CA ARG A 85 6.11 11.59 11.12
C ARG A 85 7.26 10.57 11.09
N GLU A 86 6.95 9.29 11.07
CA GLU A 86 7.97 8.24 11.06
C GLU A 86 8.76 8.23 9.76
N LEU A 87 8.14 8.56 8.63
CA LEU A 87 8.85 8.73 7.36
C LEU A 87 9.87 9.87 7.44
N THR A 88 9.47 10.99 8.01
CA THR A 88 10.37 12.14 8.22
C THR A 88 11.53 11.76 9.14
N GLU A 89 11.23 11.14 10.27
CA GLU A 89 12.23 10.77 11.28
C GLU A 89 13.25 9.75 10.76
N ARG A 90 12.82 8.78 9.95
CA ARG A 90 13.65 7.64 9.55
C ARG A 90 14.21 7.74 8.13
N ARG A 91 13.62 8.56 7.26
CA ARG A 91 14.05 8.70 5.87
C ARG A 91 14.29 10.15 5.45
N GLY A 92 14.05 11.11 6.35
CA GLY A 92 14.28 12.52 6.06
C GLY A 92 13.32 13.12 5.03
N VAL A 93 12.20 12.46 4.77
CA VAL A 93 11.21 12.94 3.82
C VAL A 93 10.26 13.89 4.54
N GLY A 94 10.03 15.08 3.97
CA GLY A 94 9.07 16.05 4.48
C GLY A 94 7.63 15.62 4.17
N VAL A 95 6.82 16.54 3.65
CA VAL A 95 5.45 16.19 3.24
C VAL A 95 5.52 15.21 2.06
N PRO A 96 4.90 14.03 2.16
CA PRO A 96 4.92 13.08 1.04
C PRO A 96 4.27 13.67 -0.21
N ARG A 97 4.94 13.50 -1.34
CA ARG A 97 4.45 13.99 -2.63
C ARG A 97 3.20 13.21 -3.05
N SER A 98 2.40 13.82 -3.92
CA SER A 98 1.27 13.14 -4.56
C SER A 98 1.76 11.98 -5.43
N GLN A 99 0.87 11.03 -5.71
CA GLN A 99 1.20 9.92 -6.61
C GLN A 99 1.63 10.42 -7.99
N GLU A 100 0.97 11.46 -8.51
CA GLU A 100 1.33 12.07 -9.80
C GLU A 100 2.76 12.60 -9.81
N LEU A 101 3.15 13.35 -8.79
CA LEU A 101 4.50 13.90 -8.67
C LEU A 101 5.54 12.79 -8.49
N LEU A 102 5.23 11.76 -7.72
CA LEU A 102 6.11 10.59 -7.57
C LEU A 102 6.32 9.88 -8.91
N GLY A 103 5.26 9.74 -9.70
CA GLY A 103 5.36 9.15 -11.03
C GLY A 103 6.23 9.96 -11.98
N GLN A 104 6.08 11.28 -11.98
CA GLN A 104 6.91 12.19 -12.80
C GLN A 104 8.38 12.13 -12.39
N ALA A 105 8.66 11.90 -11.11
CA ALA A 105 10.02 11.83 -10.58
C ALA A 105 10.66 10.43 -10.69
N GLY A 106 9.94 9.43 -11.21
CA GLY A 106 10.45 8.06 -11.25
C GLY A 106 10.53 7.39 -9.86
N GLU A 107 9.71 7.83 -8.91
CA GLU A 107 9.74 7.38 -7.52
C GLU A 107 8.55 6.47 -7.16
N LEU A 108 7.92 5.85 -8.16
CA LEU A 108 6.93 4.79 -7.94
C LEU A 108 7.55 3.41 -8.19
N PRO A 109 7.10 2.38 -7.45
CA PRO A 109 7.62 1.02 -7.67
C PRO A 109 7.43 0.56 -9.12
N PRO A 110 8.39 -0.20 -9.67
CA PRO A 110 8.31 -0.64 -11.08
C PRO A 110 7.17 -1.62 -11.35
N TRP A 111 6.70 -2.34 -10.33
CA TRP A 111 5.59 -3.28 -10.44
C TRP A 111 4.22 -2.58 -10.44
N LEU A 112 4.16 -1.32 -10.06
CA LEU A 112 2.90 -0.57 -10.09
C LEU A 112 2.47 -0.36 -11.54
N GLY A 113 1.26 -0.82 -11.86
CA GLY A 113 0.75 -0.82 -13.23
C GLY A 113 0.86 -2.16 -13.95
N ASP A 114 1.51 -3.17 -13.36
CA ASP A 114 1.52 -4.51 -13.92
C ASP A 114 0.11 -5.11 -13.88
N PRO A 115 -0.51 -5.40 -15.05
CA PRO A 115 -1.89 -5.91 -15.09
C PRO A 115 -2.10 -7.19 -14.29
N GLY A 116 -1.16 -8.11 -14.34
CA GLY A 116 -1.26 -9.39 -13.62
C GLY A 116 -1.24 -9.21 -12.11
N PHE A 117 -0.43 -8.27 -11.63
CA PHE A 117 -0.35 -7.94 -10.22
C PHE A 117 -1.70 -7.40 -9.71
N HIS A 118 -2.24 -6.37 -10.37
CA HIS A 118 -3.51 -5.76 -9.95
C HIS A 118 -4.68 -6.73 -10.08
N LEU A 119 -4.70 -7.54 -11.13
CA LEU A 119 -5.72 -8.59 -11.30
C LEU A 119 -5.67 -9.60 -10.15
N SER A 120 -4.50 -10.00 -9.68
CA SER A 120 -4.37 -10.93 -8.56
C SER A 120 -4.97 -10.36 -7.27
N HIS A 121 -4.89 -9.05 -7.07
CA HIS A 121 -5.50 -8.37 -5.93
C HIS A 121 -7.02 -8.29 -6.07
N ARG A 122 -7.55 -7.96 -7.26
CA ARG A 122 -8.99 -7.99 -7.50
C ARG A 122 -9.55 -9.39 -7.29
N SER A 123 -8.85 -10.40 -7.77
CA SER A 123 -9.23 -11.81 -7.60
C SER A 123 -9.34 -12.18 -6.11
N SER A 124 -8.36 -11.80 -5.32
CA SER A 124 -8.38 -12.05 -3.88
C SER A 124 -9.54 -11.35 -3.17
N LEU A 125 -9.81 -10.09 -3.53
CA LEU A 125 -10.91 -9.33 -2.95
C LEU A 125 -12.26 -9.94 -3.32
N LEU A 126 -12.44 -10.37 -4.57
CA LEU A 126 -13.64 -11.10 -5.03
C LEU A 126 -13.88 -12.35 -4.20
N ARG A 127 -12.83 -13.11 -3.93
CA ARG A 127 -12.91 -14.33 -3.11
C ARG A 127 -13.32 -14.02 -1.66
N LYS A 128 -12.80 -12.90 -1.12
CA LYS A 128 -13.02 -12.53 0.29
C LYS A 128 -14.41 -11.95 0.55
N LEU A 129 -14.92 -11.15 -0.38
CA LEU A 129 -16.23 -10.48 -0.21
C LEU A 129 -16.90 -10.28 -1.57
N PRO A 130 -17.42 -11.38 -2.17
CA PRO A 130 -17.96 -11.32 -3.53
C PRO A 130 -19.15 -10.36 -3.68
N ASP A 131 -20.00 -10.24 -2.67
CA ASP A 131 -21.18 -9.37 -2.74
C ASP A 131 -20.81 -7.90 -2.87
N HIS A 132 -19.67 -7.49 -2.30
CA HIS A 132 -19.16 -6.12 -2.43
C HIS A 132 -18.41 -5.91 -3.75
N TYR A 133 -17.54 -6.85 -4.13
CA TYR A 133 -16.59 -6.64 -5.22
C TYR A 133 -17.09 -7.08 -6.59
N ARG A 134 -18.00 -8.05 -6.68
CA ARG A 134 -18.51 -8.51 -7.98
C ARG A 134 -19.21 -7.40 -8.77
N PRO A 135 -20.03 -6.53 -8.16
CA PRO A 135 -20.59 -5.37 -8.88
C PRO A 135 -19.54 -4.38 -9.40
N ILE A 136 -18.36 -4.35 -8.78
CA ILE A 136 -17.28 -3.39 -9.14
C ILE A 136 -16.35 -4.00 -10.20
N PHE A 137 -15.91 -5.25 -9.98
CA PHE A 137 -14.90 -5.90 -10.82
C PHE A 137 -15.48 -6.79 -11.93
N GLY A 138 -16.80 -7.08 -11.89
CA GLY A 138 -17.43 -7.91 -12.91
C GLY A 138 -17.06 -9.39 -12.80
N ASP A 139 -16.90 -10.05 -13.93
CA ASP A 139 -16.73 -11.50 -14.03
C ASP A 139 -15.25 -11.94 -13.98
N GLU A 140 -14.38 -11.14 -13.39
CA GLU A 140 -12.97 -11.52 -13.24
C GLU A 140 -12.84 -12.78 -12.36
N PRO A 141 -11.77 -13.60 -12.57
CA PRO A 141 -11.57 -14.82 -11.78
C PRO A 141 -11.34 -14.49 -10.30
N ASP A 142 -11.85 -15.35 -9.43
CA ASP A 142 -11.74 -15.20 -7.97
C ASP A 142 -10.82 -16.24 -7.32
N ASP A 143 -10.04 -16.95 -8.12
CA ASP A 143 -9.21 -18.08 -7.69
C ASP A 143 -7.72 -17.90 -8.03
N LEU A 144 -7.31 -16.70 -8.43
CA LEU A 144 -5.90 -16.46 -8.77
C LEU A 144 -5.04 -16.32 -7.52
N PRO A 145 -3.82 -16.88 -7.52
CA PRO A 145 -2.87 -16.63 -6.45
C PRO A 145 -2.34 -15.20 -6.53
N TYR A 146 -1.84 -14.67 -5.40
CA TYR A 146 -1.17 -13.38 -5.40
C TYR A 146 0.08 -13.40 -6.26
N VAL A 147 0.28 -12.36 -7.03
CA VAL A 147 1.57 -12.04 -7.62
C VAL A 147 2.36 -11.24 -6.60
N TRP A 148 3.54 -11.73 -6.23
CA TRP A 148 4.44 -11.06 -5.30
C TRP A 148 5.64 -10.50 -6.07
N PRO A 149 5.59 -9.21 -6.47
CA PRO A 149 6.71 -8.62 -7.21
C PRO A 149 7.88 -8.31 -6.28
N ALA A 150 9.05 -8.15 -6.87
CA ALA A 150 10.24 -7.69 -6.15
C ALA A 150 10.45 -6.20 -6.37
N SER A 151 11.08 -5.54 -5.41
CA SER A 151 11.58 -4.18 -5.61
C SER A 151 12.86 -4.23 -6.45
N ASP A 152 13.11 -3.20 -7.22
CA ASP A 152 14.37 -2.98 -7.95
C ASP A 152 15.39 -2.17 -7.13
N ARG A 153 15.07 -1.85 -5.88
CA ARG A 153 15.95 -1.11 -4.96
C ARG A 153 16.38 -2.01 -3.81
N THR A 154 17.55 -1.71 -3.25
CA THR A 154 18.08 -2.39 -2.07
C THR A 154 17.75 -1.59 -0.82
N PRO A 155 17.72 -2.24 0.37
CA PRO A 155 17.59 -1.51 1.62
C PRO A 155 18.74 -0.53 1.80
N PRO A 156 18.52 0.62 2.47
CA PRO A 156 19.65 1.49 2.83
C PRO A 156 20.60 0.75 3.76
N PRO A 157 21.91 1.12 3.76
CA PRO A 157 22.84 0.48 4.68
C PRO A 157 22.42 0.73 6.12
N PRO A 158 22.73 -0.21 7.05
CA PRO A 158 22.43 0.01 8.45
C PRO A 158 23.15 1.25 8.97
N PRO A 159 22.57 1.97 9.94
CA PRO A 159 23.25 3.11 10.53
C PRO A 159 24.57 2.65 11.15
N GLY A 160 25.62 3.34 10.76
CA GLY A 160 27.00 3.05 11.22
C GLY A 160 27.22 3.43 12.67
#